data_7b6d28729c6c2bef77e694ccbb4f50c3
#
_entry.id   7b6d28729c6c2bef77e694ccbb4f50c3
#
_cell.length_a   1.000
_cell.length_b   1.000
_cell.length_c   1.000
_cell.angle_alpha   90.00
_cell.angle_beta   90.00
_cell.angle_gamma   90.00
#
_symmetry.space_group_name_H-M   'P 1'
#
loop_
_entity.id
_entity.type
_entity.pdbx_description
1 polymer ?
#
loop_
_entity_poly.entity_id
_entity_poly.type
_entity_poly.pdbx_seq_one_letter_code
_entity_poly.pdbx_strand_id
1 'polypeptide(L)'
;MDIQLIALDLDRTTLNSQGKLSKANYNALSQAIKNGVHVCIASGRAFDTLPSDVLSVPGIEYAITSNGAAVYNIKTKERIKSYLLTENAIDIIMNICKKYPVTYEAFINGVAYTGKEYIDNPYKFGATQHSIDYVLSTRTLKDDIVGFIYENKNRLDCIDIIVNNDELKNTI
;
A
#
# COMPACT_ATOMS: atom_id res chain seq x y z
N MET A 1 -9.51 -15.31 -27.38
CA MET A 1 -9.64 -13.97 -26.73
C MET A 1 -8.22 -13.52 -26.43
N ASP A 2 -7.79 -12.42 -27.01
CA ASP A 2 -6.42 -11.92 -26.81
C ASP A 2 -6.39 -11.03 -25.57
N ILE A 3 -5.49 -11.35 -24.64
CA ILE A 3 -5.27 -10.53 -23.44
C ILE A 3 -4.56 -9.26 -23.88
N GLN A 4 -5.17 -8.11 -23.62
CA GLN A 4 -4.62 -6.79 -23.96
C GLN A 4 -4.03 -6.06 -22.76
N LEU A 5 -4.49 -6.37 -21.53
CA LEU A 5 -4.01 -5.75 -20.31
C LEU A 5 -3.92 -6.77 -19.17
N ILE A 6 -2.86 -6.65 -18.38
CA ILE A 6 -2.65 -7.39 -17.13
C ILE A 6 -2.51 -6.38 -15.98
N ALA A 7 -3.39 -6.47 -14.99
CA ALA A 7 -3.23 -5.78 -13.71
C ALA A 7 -2.55 -6.74 -12.72
N LEU A 8 -1.40 -6.34 -12.19
CA LEU A 8 -0.47 -7.19 -11.46
C LEU A 8 -0.47 -6.85 -9.97
N ASP A 9 -0.97 -7.78 -9.15
CA ASP A 9 -0.74 -7.73 -7.72
C ASP A 9 0.72 -8.09 -7.39
N LEU A 10 1.27 -7.52 -6.35
CA LEU A 10 2.68 -7.64 -5.99
C LEU A 10 2.92 -8.66 -4.87
N ASP A 11 2.40 -8.39 -3.70
CA ASP A 11 2.75 -9.13 -2.48
C ASP A 11 2.14 -10.53 -2.49
N ARG A 12 2.98 -11.57 -2.30
CA ARG A 12 2.59 -12.99 -2.35
C ARG A 12 2.03 -13.47 -3.70
N THR A 13 2.10 -12.64 -4.74
CA THR A 13 1.64 -12.94 -6.11
C THR A 13 2.80 -12.85 -7.09
N THR A 14 3.29 -11.66 -7.36
CA THR A 14 4.39 -11.41 -8.32
C THR A 14 5.76 -11.41 -7.65
N LEU A 15 5.82 -10.94 -6.40
CA LEU A 15 7.04 -10.92 -5.59
C LEU A 15 7.24 -12.27 -4.89
N ASN A 16 8.51 -12.67 -4.74
CA ASN A 16 8.90 -13.84 -3.98
C ASN A 16 8.79 -13.58 -2.45
N SER A 17 9.09 -14.59 -1.63
CA SER A 17 9.07 -14.50 -0.17
C SER A 17 10.02 -13.45 0.43
N GLN A 18 10.96 -12.94 -0.36
CA GLN A 18 11.88 -11.85 0.02
C GLN A 18 11.39 -10.47 -0.44
N GLY A 19 10.18 -10.37 -0.98
CA GLY A 19 9.63 -9.12 -1.53
C GLY A 19 10.31 -8.65 -2.81
N LYS A 20 10.93 -9.55 -3.57
CA LYS A 20 11.70 -9.24 -4.79
C LYS A 20 11.06 -9.85 -6.04
N LEU A 21 11.21 -9.15 -7.16
CA LEU A 21 10.83 -9.67 -8.47
C LEU A 21 11.82 -10.76 -8.91
N SER A 22 11.33 -11.98 -9.15
CA SER A 22 12.19 -13.04 -9.66
C SER A 22 12.61 -12.78 -11.11
N LYS A 23 13.76 -13.31 -11.53
CA LYS A 23 14.21 -13.22 -12.94
C LYS A 23 13.21 -13.87 -13.89
N ALA A 24 12.55 -14.94 -13.47
CA ALA A 24 11.52 -15.60 -14.27
C ALA A 24 10.32 -14.68 -14.51
N ASN A 25 9.81 -14.04 -13.46
CA ASN A 25 8.69 -13.09 -13.56
C ASN A 25 9.09 -11.84 -14.36
N TYR A 26 10.29 -11.30 -14.15
CA TYR A 26 10.81 -10.20 -14.97
C TYR A 26 10.82 -10.54 -16.47
N ASN A 27 11.32 -11.73 -16.82
CA ASN A 27 11.37 -12.17 -18.22
C ASN A 27 9.95 -12.37 -18.81
N ALA A 28 9.03 -12.95 -18.03
CA ALA A 28 7.65 -13.17 -18.46
C ALA A 28 6.93 -11.83 -18.72
N LEU A 29 7.07 -10.87 -17.81
CA LEU A 29 6.51 -9.52 -17.97
C LEU A 29 7.09 -8.80 -19.19
N SER A 30 8.41 -8.84 -19.33
CA SER A 30 9.08 -8.24 -20.49
C SER A 30 8.64 -8.86 -21.82
N GLN A 31 8.38 -10.17 -21.83
CA GLN A 31 7.87 -10.86 -23.03
C GLN A 31 6.42 -10.50 -23.33
N ALA A 32 5.55 -10.41 -22.29
CA ALA A 32 4.16 -9.98 -22.47
C ALA A 32 4.09 -8.56 -23.05
N ILE A 33 4.88 -7.64 -22.51
CA ILE A 33 4.97 -6.25 -23.00
C ILE A 33 5.47 -6.20 -24.45
N LYS A 34 6.49 -6.97 -24.80
CA LYS A 34 6.99 -7.07 -26.20
C LYS A 34 5.94 -7.60 -27.17
N ASN A 35 5.03 -8.43 -26.69
CA ASN A 35 3.92 -8.94 -27.48
C ASN A 35 2.71 -7.99 -27.54
N GLY A 36 2.85 -6.75 -27.05
CA GLY A 36 1.82 -5.72 -27.10
C GLY A 36 0.80 -5.75 -25.94
N VAL A 37 1.05 -6.55 -24.90
CA VAL A 37 0.18 -6.58 -23.71
C VAL A 37 0.56 -5.42 -22.79
N HIS A 38 -0.42 -4.60 -22.42
CA HIS A 38 -0.23 -3.57 -21.40
C HIS A 38 -0.12 -4.23 -20.02
N VAL A 39 0.86 -3.82 -19.22
CA VAL A 39 1.02 -4.27 -17.84
C VAL A 39 0.97 -3.08 -16.90
N CYS A 40 0.08 -3.12 -15.91
CA CYS A 40 0.03 -2.15 -14.83
C CYS A 40 0.16 -2.83 -13.47
N ILE A 41 0.69 -2.11 -12.50
CA ILE A 41 0.73 -2.55 -11.09
C ILE A 41 -0.63 -2.30 -10.46
N ALA A 42 -1.10 -3.24 -9.61
CA ALA A 42 -2.28 -3.06 -8.77
C ALA A 42 -1.96 -3.58 -7.36
N SER A 43 -1.69 -2.67 -6.42
CA SER A 43 -1.18 -3.02 -5.09
C SER A 43 -1.82 -2.18 -3.98
N GLY A 44 -1.89 -2.74 -2.77
CA GLY A 44 -2.23 -1.98 -1.56
C GLY A 44 -1.13 -1.00 -1.13
N ARG A 45 0.08 -1.15 -1.64
CA ARG A 45 1.22 -0.30 -1.28
C ARG A 45 0.99 1.16 -1.67
N ALA A 46 1.55 2.09 -0.89
CA ALA A 46 1.72 3.47 -1.31
C ALA A 46 2.71 3.55 -2.49
N PHE A 47 2.59 4.58 -3.32
CA PHE A 47 3.42 4.73 -4.53
C PHE A 47 4.92 4.72 -4.22
N ASP A 48 5.35 5.46 -3.19
CA ASP A 48 6.76 5.58 -2.79
C ASP A 48 7.34 4.28 -2.19
N THR A 49 6.47 3.30 -1.88
CA THR A 49 6.88 2.00 -1.33
C THR A 49 6.86 0.86 -2.36
N LEU A 50 6.62 1.19 -3.63
CA LEU A 50 6.68 0.22 -4.72
C LEU A 50 8.12 -0.25 -4.94
N PRO A 51 8.36 -1.57 -5.14
CA PRO A 51 9.70 -2.12 -5.31
C PRO A 51 10.37 -1.60 -6.57
N SER A 52 11.61 -1.14 -6.44
CA SER A 52 12.39 -0.58 -7.56
C SER A 52 12.67 -1.59 -8.68
N ASP A 53 12.78 -2.88 -8.36
CA ASP A 53 12.97 -3.94 -9.35
C ASP A 53 11.72 -4.14 -10.23
N VAL A 54 10.51 -3.97 -9.67
CA VAL A 54 9.25 -3.94 -10.46
C VAL A 54 9.17 -2.68 -11.31
N LEU A 55 9.47 -1.52 -10.73
CA LEU A 55 9.46 -0.23 -11.44
C LEU A 55 10.49 -0.16 -12.58
N SER A 56 11.53 -0.99 -12.51
CA SER A 56 12.59 -1.07 -13.55
C SER A 56 12.20 -1.92 -14.76
N VAL A 57 11.08 -2.64 -14.75
CA VAL A 57 10.62 -3.42 -15.91
C VAL A 57 10.17 -2.47 -17.01
N PRO A 58 10.85 -2.46 -18.19
CA PRO A 58 10.51 -1.54 -19.26
C PRO A 58 9.10 -1.78 -19.80
N GLY A 59 8.30 -0.71 -19.89
CA GLY A 59 6.94 -0.76 -20.44
C GLY A 59 5.84 -0.95 -19.38
N ILE A 60 6.17 -1.05 -18.11
CA ILE A 60 5.18 -0.83 -17.03
C ILE A 60 5.07 0.68 -16.82
N GLU A 61 3.93 1.25 -17.21
CA GLU A 61 3.76 2.72 -17.24
C GLU A 61 2.89 3.24 -16.10
N TYR A 62 1.99 2.40 -15.56
CA TYR A 62 0.99 2.81 -14.58
C TYR A 62 0.98 1.93 -13.34
N ALA A 63 0.67 2.55 -12.20
CA ALA A 63 0.44 1.86 -10.94
C ALA A 63 -0.87 2.33 -10.28
N ILE A 64 -1.70 1.35 -9.94
CA ILE A 64 -2.84 1.50 -9.05
C ILE A 64 -2.32 1.19 -7.65
N THR A 65 -2.47 2.13 -6.71
CA THR A 65 -1.83 2.07 -5.38
C THR A 65 -2.84 2.36 -4.27
N SER A 66 -2.42 2.20 -3.02
CA SER A 66 -3.23 2.51 -1.83
C SER A 66 -4.62 1.84 -1.90
N ASN A 67 -4.65 0.53 -2.18
CA ASN A 67 -5.88 -0.26 -2.31
C ASN A 67 -6.87 0.27 -3.37
N GLY A 68 -6.36 0.89 -4.44
CA GLY A 68 -7.16 1.45 -5.53
C GLY A 68 -7.46 2.94 -5.41
N ALA A 69 -7.04 3.59 -4.33
CA ALA A 69 -7.34 5.00 -4.08
C ALA A 69 -6.57 5.96 -5.01
N ALA A 70 -5.48 5.52 -5.63
CA ALA A 70 -4.68 6.37 -6.50
C ALA A 70 -4.15 5.63 -7.73
N VAL A 71 -4.06 6.34 -8.85
CA VAL A 71 -3.38 5.87 -10.07
C VAL A 71 -2.27 6.85 -10.42
N TYR A 72 -1.07 6.31 -10.63
CA TYR A 72 0.12 7.08 -10.98
C TYR A 72 0.67 6.69 -12.35
N ASN A 73 1.19 7.66 -13.08
CA ASN A 73 2.16 7.40 -14.13
C ASN A 73 3.53 7.19 -13.45
N ILE A 74 4.15 6.03 -13.68
CA ILE A 74 5.41 5.65 -13.01
C ILE A 74 6.57 6.54 -13.45
N LYS A 75 6.62 6.91 -14.75
CA LYS A 75 7.71 7.68 -15.33
C LYS A 75 7.72 9.14 -14.88
N THR A 76 6.53 9.78 -14.90
CA THR A 76 6.39 11.19 -14.51
C THR A 76 6.16 11.37 -13.02
N LYS A 77 5.80 10.29 -12.31
CA LYS A 77 5.32 10.28 -10.92
C LYS A 77 4.05 11.11 -10.72
N GLU A 78 3.36 11.43 -11.79
CA GLU A 78 2.13 12.19 -11.77
C GLU A 78 0.97 11.31 -11.28
N ARG A 79 0.19 11.83 -10.34
CA ARG A 79 -1.06 11.22 -9.88
C ARG A 79 -2.18 11.54 -10.86
N ILE A 80 -2.60 10.55 -11.65
CA ILE A 80 -3.59 10.70 -12.72
C ILE A 80 -5.02 10.66 -12.16
N LYS A 81 -5.26 9.81 -11.17
CA LYS A 81 -6.55 9.62 -10.52
C LYS A 81 -6.41 9.55 -9.01
N SER A 82 -7.45 10.03 -8.33
CA SER A 82 -7.55 10.08 -6.88
C SER A 82 -8.97 9.76 -6.44
N TYR A 83 -9.10 8.84 -5.50
CA TYR A 83 -10.36 8.43 -4.87
C TYR A 83 -10.16 8.50 -3.35
N LEU A 84 -10.29 9.70 -2.80
CA LEU A 84 -10.05 9.96 -1.38
C LEU A 84 -11.17 9.37 -0.52
N LEU A 85 -10.82 9.00 0.70
CA LEU A 85 -11.81 8.70 1.73
C LEU A 85 -12.64 9.96 2.02
N THR A 86 -13.94 9.78 2.21
CA THR A 86 -14.78 10.89 2.66
C THR A 86 -14.54 11.17 4.14
N GLU A 87 -14.65 12.45 4.56
CA GLU A 87 -14.49 12.82 5.97
C GLU A 87 -15.45 12.06 6.89
N ASN A 88 -16.69 11.83 6.44
CA ASN A 88 -17.67 11.05 7.17
C ASN A 88 -17.24 9.58 7.35
N ALA A 89 -16.67 8.95 6.32
CA ALA A 89 -16.16 7.58 6.42
C ALA A 89 -15.00 7.51 7.42
N ILE A 90 -14.11 8.50 7.41
CA ILE A 90 -13.00 8.60 8.36
C ILE A 90 -13.54 8.71 9.79
N ASP A 91 -14.53 9.59 10.04
CA ASP A 91 -15.14 9.75 11.35
C ASP A 91 -15.78 8.46 11.85
N ILE A 92 -16.48 7.73 10.98
CA ILE A 92 -17.09 6.43 11.32
C ILE A 92 -16.01 5.41 11.70
N ILE A 93 -14.97 5.26 10.86
CA ILE A 93 -13.85 4.34 11.09
C ILE A 93 -13.20 4.65 12.45
N MET A 94 -12.79 5.90 12.64
CA MET A 94 -12.10 6.31 13.88
C MET A 94 -12.98 6.15 15.12
N ASN A 95 -14.29 6.42 15.02
CA ASN A 95 -15.24 6.23 16.11
C ASN A 95 -15.47 4.75 16.48
N ILE A 96 -15.45 3.85 15.51
CA ILE A 96 -15.53 2.41 15.78
C ILE A 96 -14.24 1.95 16.44
N CYS A 97 -13.10 2.27 15.82
CA CYS A 97 -11.80 1.72 16.19
C CYS A 97 -11.27 2.23 17.55
N LYS A 98 -11.65 3.44 17.99
CA LYS A 98 -11.21 3.99 19.30
C LYS A 98 -11.57 3.13 20.53
N LYS A 99 -12.47 2.17 20.37
CA LYS A 99 -12.88 1.24 21.44
C LYS A 99 -11.96 0.03 21.57
N TYR A 100 -11.03 -0.14 20.63
CA TYR A 100 -10.21 -1.33 20.50
C TYR A 100 -8.72 -1.00 20.59
N PRO A 101 -7.88 -1.95 21.01
CA PRO A 101 -6.42 -1.78 21.07
C PRO A 101 -5.81 -1.91 19.68
N VAL A 102 -6.02 -0.91 18.83
CA VAL A 102 -5.54 -0.85 17.45
C VAL A 102 -4.59 0.31 17.24
N THR A 103 -3.79 0.25 16.19
CA THR A 103 -3.07 1.39 15.64
C THR A 103 -3.35 1.55 14.15
N TYR A 104 -2.83 2.59 13.53
CA TYR A 104 -3.20 2.97 12.17
C TYR A 104 -1.98 3.21 11.30
N GLU A 105 -2.15 2.91 10.02
CA GLU A 105 -1.36 3.50 8.95
C GLU A 105 -2.26 4.40 8.10
N ALA A 106 -1.74 5.54 7.67
CA ALA A 106 -2.45 6.50 6.83
C ALA A 106 -1.68 6.70 5.53
N PHE A 107 -2.40 6.80 4.41
CA PHE A 107 -1.79 6.96 3.09
C PHE A 107 -2.22 8.30 2.50
N ILE A 108 -1.26 9.13 2.13
CA ILE A 108 -1.49 10.45 1.53
C ILE A 108 -0.50 10.70 0.41
N ASN A 109 -0.99 11.00 -0.79
CA ASN A 109 -0.17 11.39 -1.93
C ASN A 109 1.00 10.43 -2.23
N GLY A 110 0.74 9.13 -2.12
CA GLY A 110 1.74 8.10 -2.39
C GLY A 110 2.70 7.80 -1.25
N VAL A 111 2.58 8.45 -0.10
CA VAL A 111 3.39 8.23 1.10
C VAL A 111 2.57 7.50 2.16
N ALA A 112 3.18 6.51 2.81
CA ALA A 112 2.59 5.80 3.94
C ALA A 112 3.15 6.33 5.27
N TYR A 113 2.26 6.59 6.22
CA TYR A 113 2.55 7.10 7.56
C TYR A 113 2.12 6.09 8.62
N THR A 114 2.86 6.01 9.72
CA THR A 114 2.50 5.16 10.86
C THR A 114 2.78 5.85 12.19
N GLY A 115 2.14 5.36 13.26
CA GLY A 115 2.33 5.88 14.60
C GLY A 115 3.60 5.38 15.26
N LYS A 116 4.22 6.22 16.10
CA LYS A 116 5.39 5.86 16.90
C LYS A 116 5.13 4.64 17.78
N GLU A 117 3.92 4.52 18.35
CA GLU A 117 3.55 3.36 19.18
C GLU A 117 3.69 2.03 18.43
N TYR A 118 3.37 2.01 17.13
CA TYR A 118 3.53 0.80 16.29
C TYR A 118 5.01 0.45 16.11
N ILE A 119 5.85 1.45 15.87
CA ILE A 119 7.29 1.25 15.69
C ILE A 119 7.99 0.82 16.99
N ASP A 120 7.62 1.43 18.11
CA ASP A 120 8.20 1.12 19.43
C ASP A 120 7.76 -0.26 19.96
N ASN A 121 6.55 -0.72 19.58
CA ASN A 121 5.94 -1.94 20.08
C ASN A 121 5.28 -2.79 18.97
N PRO A 122 5.99 -3.15 17.89
CA PRO A 122 5.38 -3.76 16.71
C PRO A 122 4.71 -5.11 17.02
N TYR A 123 5.28 -5.91 17.91
CA TYR A 123 4.70 -7.21 18.31
C TYR A 123 3.38 -7.07 19.06
N LYS A 124 3.14 -5.97 19.78
CA LYS A 124 1.86 -5.68 20.44
C LYS A 124 0.71 -5.63 19.42
N PHE A 125 1.02 -5.24 18.19
CA PHE A 125 0.08 -5.12 17.08
C PHE A 125 0.18 -6.26 16.07
N GLY A 126 0.75 -7.41 16.47
CA GLY A 126 0.80 -8.61 15.64
C GLY A 126 1.83 -8.60 14.51
N ALA A 127 2.76 -7.65 14.52
CA ALA A 127 3.84 -7.64 13.54
C ALA A 127 4.74 -8.86 13.67
N THR A 128 5.17 -9.41 12.54
CA THR A 128 6.22 -10.43 12.47
C THR A 128 7.57 -9.77 12.21
N GLN A 129 8.69 -10.47 12.47
CA GLN A 129 10.01 -9.92 12.16
C GLN A 129 10.12 -9.48 10.69
N HIS A 130 9.54 -10.23 9.78
CA HIS A 130 9.55 -9.88 8.35
C HIS A 130 8.79 -8.58 8.04
N SER A 131 7.65 -8.34 8.72
CA SER A 131 6.87 -7.12 8.51
C SER A 131 7.50 -5.90 9.18
N ILE A 132 8.25 -6.08 10.26
CA ILE A 132 8.91 -4.98 10.98
C ILE A 132 9.92 -4.26 10.08
N ASP A 133 10.83 -5.00 9.44
CA ASP A 133 11.85 -4.42 8.56
C ASP A 133 11.23 -3.64 7.40
N TYR A 134 10.13 -4.18 6.84
CA TYR A 134 9.37 -3.50 5.79
C TYR A 134 8.74 -2.19 6.30
N VAL A 135 8.06 -2.22 7.45
CA VAL A 135 7.42 -1.04 8.04
C VAL A 135 8.47 0.03 8.36
N LEU A 136 9.55 -0.34 9.04
CA LEU A 136 10.64 0.58 9.39
C LEU A 136 11.28 1.25 8.18
N SER A 137 11.39 0.53 7.06
CA SER A 137 12.05 1.02 5.84
C SER A 137 11.13 1.85 4.93
N THR A 138 9.80 1.77 5.12
CA THR A 138 8.83 2.30 4.16
C THR A 138 7.82 3.30 4.75
N ARG A 139 7.73 3.43 6.09
CA ARG A 139 6.76 4.32 6.73
C ARG A 139 7.40 5.60 7.24
N THR A 140 6.69 6.70 7.05
CA THR A 140 7.02 7.98 7.67
C THR A 140 6.38 8.05 9.05
N LEU A 141 7.21 8.27 10.08
CA LEU A 141 6.77 8.27 11.47
C LEU A 141 5.97 9.50 11.84
N LYS A 142 4.93 9.30 12.65
CA LYS A 142 4.14 10.35 13.32
C LYS A 142 4.05 10.06 14.82
N ASP A 143 4.32 11.08 15.65
CA ASP A 143 4.19 10.96 17.10
C ASP A 143 2.73 10.72 17.51
N ASP A 144 1.79 11.39 16.84
CA ASP A 144 0.34 11.20 16.99
C ASP A 144 -0.29 10.90 15.63
N ILE A 145 -0.44 9.61 15.32
CA ILE A 145 -1.07 9.17 14.06
C ILE A 145 -2.57 9.49 14.01
N VAL A 146 -3.25 9.48 15.15
CA VAL A 146 -4.67 9.78 15.24
C VAL A 146 -4.91 11.27 14.95
N GLY A 147 -4.18 12.15 15.60
CA GLY A 147 -4.22 13.59 15.30
C GLY A 147 -3.86 13.87 13.86
N PHE A 148 -2.81 13.21 13.32
CA PHE A 148 -2.42 13.33 11.92
C PHE A 148 -3.54 12.93 10.95
N ILE A 149 -4.29 11.85 11.22
CA ILE A 149 -5.44 11.43 10.40
C ILE A 149 -6.51 12.53 10.41
N TYR A 150 -6.87 13.05 11.58
CA TYR A 150 -7.89 14.10 11.70
C TYR A 150 -7.49 15.42 11.03
N GLU A 151 -6.24 15.81 11.10
CA GLU A 151 -5.72 17.02 10.43
C GLU A 151 -5.70 16.89 8.89
N ASN A 152 -5.74 15.65 8.38
CA ASN A 152 -5.59 15.37 6.95
C ASN A 152 -6.82 14.70 6.31
N LYS A 153 -8.00 14.79 6.93
CA LYS A 153 -9.24 14.14 6.47
C LYS A 153 -9.56 14.39 4.99
N ASN A 154 -9.24 15.56 4.47
CA ASN A 154 -9.57 15.96 3.11
C ASN A 154 -8.61 15.42 2.04
N ARG A 155 -7.58 14.63 2.41
CA ARG A 155 -6.57 14.13 1.48
C ARG A 155 -6.08 12.72 1.76
N LEU A 156 -6.80 11.95 2.57
CA LEU A 156 -6.48 10.56 2.86
C LEU A 156 -6.87 9.65 1.69
N ASP A 157 -5.91 8.90 1.20
CA ASP A 157 -6.11 7.86 0.20
C ASP A 157 -6.69 6.60 0.84
N CYS A 158 -6.07 6.17 1.95
CA CYS A 158 -6.40 4.93 2.63
C CYS A 158 -6.04 5.05 4.13
N ILE A 159 -6.73 4.29 4.96
CA ILE A 159 -6.37 4.03 6.35
C ILE A 159 -6.33 2.52 6.53
N ASP A 160 -5.20 1.98 6.95
CA ASP A 160 -5.09 0.60 7.39
C ASP A 160 -5.20 0.55 8.93
N ILE A 161 -6.02 -0.37 9.42
CA ILE A 161 -6.22 -0.62 10.85
C ILE A 161 -5.38 -1.84 11.22
N ILE A 162 -4.40 -1.64 12.08
CA ILE A 162 -3.48 -2.69 12.50
C ILE A 162 -3.99 -3.30 13.80
N VAL A 163 -4.24 -4.59 13.78
CA VAL A 163 -4.78 -5.38 14.90
C VAL A 163 -3.87 -6.56 15.23
N ASN A 164 -3.88 -7.02 16.47
CA ASN A 164 -2.96 -8.05 16.96
C ASN A 164 -3.45 -9.50 16.80
N ASN A 165 -4.72 -9.71 16.44
CA ASN A 165 -5.28 -11.04 16.29
C ASN A 165 -6.48 -11.07 15.34
N ASP A 166 -6.82 -12.29 14.88
CA ASP A 166 -7.92 -12.51 13.94
C ASP A 166 -9.31 -12.30 14.56
N GLU A 167 -9.46 -12.50 15.86
CA GLU A 167 -10.74 -12.27 16.55
C GLU A 167 -11.11 -10.78 16.48
N LEU A 168 -10.17 -9.91 16.81
CA LEU A 168 -10.37 -8.46 16.73
C LEU A 168 -10.59 -8.01 15.27
N LYS A 169 -9.86 -8.59 14.33
CA LYS A 169 -10.02 -8.33 12.88
C LYS A 169 -11.43 -8.66 12.38
N ASN A 170 -12.04 -9.72 12.92
CA ASN A 170 -13.40 -10.13 12.53
C ASN A 170 -14.50 -9.35 13.27
N THR A 171 -14.14 -8.58 14.31
CA THR A 171 -15.07 -7.80 15.13
C THR A 171 -15.21 -6.36 14.61
N ILE A 172 -14.17 -5.81 14.02
CA ILE A 172 -14.10 -4.46 13.43
C ILE A 172 -14.48 -4.52 11.95
#